data_14cb43c5e737e057c1b13c45dd7db2b4
#
_entry.id   14cb43c5e737e057c1b13c45dd7db2b4
#
_cell.length_a   1.000
_cell.length_b   1.000
_cell.length_c   1.000
_cell.angle_alpha   90.00
_cell.angle_beta   90.00
_cell.angle_gamma   90.00
#
_symmetry.space_group_name_H-M   'P 1'
#
loop_
_entity.id
_entity.type
_entity.pdbx_description
1 polymer ?
#
loop_
_entity_poly.entity_id
_entity_poly.type
_entity_poly.pdbx_seq_one_letter_code
_entity_poly.pdbx_strand_id
1 'polypeptide(L)'
;MVSALSATVLQTVQHNPILEACVRISPSRSSHRALGVVAAATLVAGVAAGCADRSSGGAESGEDFPTGNITLLTPTAAGGATDLTARTLGRQMEESLGVSVIVENRPGGAGSIGMQYLADQDPDGYTIGVLPVEVSLLGHQGYSIDPASYDFLGQVNSQPGTIAVPANSPYQTLDDLLAAAQADPGGITVSNAGPGSIWEAGAVELGRVAGVEFTGVPFDGGAPAVTAAVGSQVDAVVAGIGETAPAHADGRLRVLAVFTEEPAPALPGVPTATELGQDVVIGSWAVIAAPTGLPDGVATRIEDAIESASATDEYIDLIESGGNLPLYRSADETTTFVGSESDRFADLAAQE
;
A
#
# COMPACT_ATOMS: atom_id res chain seq x y z
N MET A 1 -6.75 15.59 62.64
CA MET A 1 -6.20 16.97 62.55
C MET A 1 -5.96 17.19 61.07
N VAL A 2 -6.92 17.77 60.40
CA VAL A 2 -6.99 19.15 59.95
C VAL A 2 -6.06 19.34 58.76
N SER A 3 -6.49 19.54 57.63
CA SER A 3 -7.45 20.43 56.95
C SER A 3 -6.76 21.06 55.77
N ALA A 4 -7.33 20.91 54.61
CA ALA A 4 -7.54 21.88 53.53
C ALA A 4 -6.38 22.79 53.10
N LEU A 5 -6.11 22.78 51.80
CA LEU A 5 -6.08 24.03 51.03
C LEU A 5 -6.47 23.73 49.58
N SER A 6 -7.61 24.27 49.32
CA SER A 6 -8.30 24.39 48.03
C SER A 6 -7.81 25.63 47.32
N ALA A 7 -8.02 25.63 46.03
CA ALA A 7 -8.34 26.78 45.18
C ALA A 7 -7.22 27.45 44.35
N THR A 8 -7.52 27.50 43.07
CA THR A 8 -7.46 28.65 42.18
C THR A 8 -6.15 28.86 41.40
N VAL A 9 -6.14 28.37 40.17
CA VAL A 9 -5.67 29.18 39.05
C VAL A 9 -6.66 29.02 37.88
N LEU A 10 -7.60 29.96 37.84
CA LEU A 10 -8.39 30.30 36.67
C LEU A 10 -7.70 31.45 35.95
N GLN A 11 -7.79 31.39 34.63
CA GLN A 11 -7.66 32.50 33.68
C GLN A 11 -6.26 33.04 33.34
N THR A 12 -5.85 32.78 32.13
CA THR A 12 -5.60 33.89 31.19
C THR A 12 -5.70 33.39 29.76
N VAL A 13 -6.89 33.52 29.16
CA VAL A 13 -7.06 33.49 27.70
C VAL A 13 -6.75 34.90 27.22
N GLN A 14 -5.59 35.07 26.58
CA GLN A 14 -5.27 36.30 25.86
C GLN A 14 -6.00 36.28 24.51
N HIS A 15 -6.95 37.21 24.36
CA HIS A 15 -7.58 37.62 23.12
C HIS A 15 -6.52 38.17 22.14
N ASN A 16 -6.50 37.65 20.95
CA ASN A 16 -5.75 38.20 19.83
C ASN A 16 -6.77 38.88 18.87
N PRO A 17 -6.81 40.19 18.73
CA PRO A 17 -7.78 40.91 17.90
C PRO A 17 -7.18 41.24 16.54
N ILE A 18 -7.13 40.26 15.62
CA ILE A 18 -6.91 40.53 14.19
C ILE A 18 -7.78 39.54 13.40
N LEU A 19 -9.03 39.90 13.17
CA LEU A 19 -9.86 39.34 12.10
C LEU A 19 -11.25 40.01 12.10
N GLU A 20 -11.30 41.29 11.74
CA GLU A 20 -12.52 41.95 11.24
C GLU A 20 -12.12 42.90 10.13
N ALA A 21 -12.21 42.42 8.89
CA ALA A 21 -12.35 43.28 7.73
C ALA A 21 -13.35 42.63 6.77
N CYS A 22 -14.64 42.77 7.10
CA CYS A 22 -15.71 42.53 6.17
C CYS A 22 -15.74 43.66 5.16
N VAL A 23 -15.34 43.40 3.92
CA VAL A 23 -15.63 44.29 2.79
C VAL A 23 -17.04 43.98 2.28
N ARG A 24 -17.97 44.87 2.57
CA ARG A 24 -19.29 44.94 1.94
C ARG A 24 -19.13 45.52 0.55
N ILE A 25 -19.45 44.78 -0.48
CA ILE A 25 -19.68 45.30 -1.83
C ILE A 25 -21.19 45.37 -2.04
N SER A 26 -21.70 46.59 -2.08
CA SER A 26 -23.08 46.92 -2.47
C SER A 26 -23.22 46.89 -3.99
N PRO A 27 -24.39 46.49 -4.53
CA PRO A 27 -24.63 46.52 -5.96
C PRO A 27 -25.14 47.93 -6.35
N SER A 28 -24.42 48.57 -7.25
CA SER A 28 -24.87 49.79 -7.91
C SER A 28 -25.73 49.42 -9.13
N ARG A 29 -27.01 49.81 -9.06
CA ARG A 29 -27.91 49.88 -10.21
C ARG A 29 -27.62 51.17 -10.97
N SER A 30 -27.37 51.07 -12.27
CA SER A 30 -27.64 52.17 -13.18
C SER A 30 -28.20 51.64 -14.50
N SER A 31 -29.43 52.09 -14.72
CA SER A 31 -30.26 51.98 -15.90
C SER A 31 -29.90 53.09 -16.90
N HIS A 32 -29.78 52.77 -18.18
CA HIS A 32 -30.13 53.66 -19.34
C HIS A 32 -30.33 52.74 -20.55
N ARG A 33 -31.57 52.51 -20.99
CA ARG A 33 -32.35 53.10 -22.08
C ARG A 33 -31.52 53.29 -23.36
N ALA A 34 -31.78 52.51 -24.36
CA ALA A 34 -32.81 52.43 -25.38
C ALA A 34 -32.40 53.09 -26.73
N LEU A 35 -32.87 52.50 -27.77
CA LEU A 35 -33.07 52.87 -29.17
C LEU A 35 -31.89 52.66 -30.14
N GLY A 36 -32.17 51.86 -31.12
CA GLY A 36 -32.55 52.13 -32.47
C GLY A 36 -32.16 51.07 -33.48
N VAL A 37 -33.13 50.41 -34.01
CA VAL A 37 -33.61 50.39 -35.40
C VAL A 37 -32.75 49.68 -36.46
N VAL A 38 -33.21 48.51 -36.87
CA VAL A 38 -33.72 48.02 -38.18
C VAL A 38 -32.82 48.10 -39.40
N ALA A 39 -32.78 46.93 -40.04
CA ALA A 39 -32.72 46.59 -41.45
C ALA A 39 -31.33 46.33 -42.07
N ALA A 40 -31.06 45.15 -42.50
CA ALA A 40 -31.25 44.71 -43.89
C ALA A 40 -30.80 43.24 -44.04
N ALA A 41 -31.73 42.47 -44.55
CA ALA A 41 -31.43 41.14 -45.09
C ALA A 41 -30.63 41.23 -46.37
N THR A 42 -29.64 40.39 -46.56
CA THR A 42 -29.36 39.75 -47.85
C THR A 42 -28.48 38.53 -47.69
N LEU A 43 -28.97 37.47 -48.24
CA LEU A 43 -28.36 36.17 -48.55
C LEU A 43 -26.89 36.26 -48.96
N VAL A 44 -26.06 35.37 -48.37
CA VAL A 44 -25.13 34.55 -49.13
C VAL A 44 -25.08 33.18 -48.48
N ALA A 45 -25.60 32.18 -49.14
CA ALA A 45 -25.37 30.79 -48.88
C ALA A 45 -23.92 30.47 -49.23
N GLY A 46 -23.11 30.21 -48.22
CA GLY A 46 -21.73 29.71 -48.34
C GLY A 46 -21.61 28.50 -47.47
N VAL A 47 -21.64 27.36 -48.14
CA VAL A 47 -21.33 26.03 -47.58
C VAL A 47 -19.91 26.08 -46.96
N ALA A 48 -19.88 25.97 -45.63
CA ALA A 48 -18.74 25.45 -44.90
C ALA A 48 -19.28 24.47 -43.89
N ALA A 49 -19.44 23.22 -44.32
CA ALA A 49 -19.50 22.08 -43.42
C ALA A 49 -18.13 21.97 -42.76
N GLY A 50 -17.90 22.75 -41.73
CA GLY A 50 -16.89 22.52 -40.75
C GLY A 50 -17.45 21.46 -39.80
N CYS A 51 -17.14 20.22 -40.03
CA CYS A 51 -17.25 19.18 -39.05
C CYS A 51 -16.45 19.63 -37.82
N ALA A 52 -17.16 20.16 -36.82
CA ALA A 52 -16.68 20.08 -35.48
C ALA A 52 -16.85 18.61 -35.06
N ASP A 53 -15.90 17.80 -35.42
CA ASP A 53 -15.67 16.54 -34.72
C ASP A 53 -15.40 16.94 -33.26
N ARG A 54 -16.47 16.91 -32.47
CA ARG A 54 -16.32 16.51 -31.07
C ARG A 54 -15.92 15.06 -31.16
N SER A 55 -14.62 14.80 -31.14
CA SER A 55 -14.10 13.53 -30.75
C SER A 55 -14.72 13.22 -29.38
N SER A 56 -15.82 12.48 -29.38
CA SER A 56 -16.13 11.59 -28.31
C SER A 56 -14.83 10.81 -28.09
N GLY A 57 -14.27 10.83 -26.86
CA GLY A 57 -13.07 10.11 -26.53
C GLY A 57 -13.18 8.69 -27.03
N GLY A 58 -12.57 8.41 -28.16
CA GLY A 58 -12.29 7.06 -28.59
C GLY A 58 -11.25 6.57 -27.61
N ALA A 59 -11.49 5.44 -26.97
CA ALA A 59 -10.44 4.70 -26.32
C ALA A 59 -9.27 4.63 -27.29
N GLU A 60 -8.10 5.16 -26.87
CA GLU A 60 -6.87 5.05 -27.67
C GLU A 60 -6.69 3.57 -28.01
N SER A 61 -6.56 3.26 -29.28
CA SER A 61 -6.16 1.92 -29.67
C SER A 61 -4.75 1.74 -29.13
N GLY A 62 -4.43 0.61 -28.46
CA GLY A 62 -3.15 0.38 -27.80
C GLY A 62 -1.90 0.62 -28.68
N GLU A 63 -2.08 0.84 -29.98
CA GLU A 63 -1.01 1.18 -30.93
C GLU A 63 -0.40 2.57 -30.70
N ASP A 64 -1.15 3.54 -30.16
CA ASP A 64 -0.67 4.91 -29.90
C ASP A 64 -0.38 5.16 -28.40
N PHE A 65 -0.72 4.23 -27.52
CA PHE A 65 -0.48 4.36 -26.08
C PHE A 65 0.97 3.95 -25.71
N PRO A 66 1.65 4.69 -24.82
CA PRO A 66 1.27 5.96 -24.21
C PRO A 66 1.78 7.18 -25.02
N THR A 67 1.01 8.28 -25.03
CA THR A 67 1.41 9.56 -25.64
C THR A 67 1.84 10.61 -24.62
N GLY A 68 1.69 10.32 -23.32
CA GLY A 68 2.01 11.19 -22.19
C GLY A 68 2.57 10.42 -21.00
N ASN A 69 2.95 11.16 -19.95
CA ASN A 69 3.49 10.57 -18.73
C ASN A 69 2.46 9.68 -18.04
N ILE A 70 2.93 8.61 -17.42
CA ILE A 70 2.11 7.72 -16.60
C ILE A 70 2.37 8.02 -15.12
N THR A 71 1.30 8.12 -14.33
CA THR A 71 1.37 8.19 -12.87
C THR A 71 1.37 6.77 -12.30
N LEU A 72 2.41 6.41 -11.56
CA LEU A 72 2.49 5.17 -10.81
C LEU A 72 2.23 5.48 -9.32
N LEU A 73 0.99 5.30 -8.90
CA LEU A 73 0.55 5.56 -7.54
C LEU A 73 1.06 4.48 -6.59
N THR A 74 1.47 4.87 -5.39
CA THR A 74 1.70 3.97 -4.27
C THR A 74 0.89 4.42 -3.05
N PRO A 75 0.11 3.53 -2.41
CA PRO A 75 -0.74 3.87 -1.28
C PRO A 75 0.03 3.95 0.05
N THR A 76 1.36 3.95 -0.01
CA THR A 76 2.25 3.94 1.15
C THR A 76 3.09 5.22 1.22
N ALA A 77 3.68 5.48 2.39
CA ALA A 77 4.60 6.59 2.57
C ALA A 77 5.88 6.41 1.73
N ALA A 78 6.47 7.53 1.33
CA ALA A 78 7.74 7.53 0.62
C ALA A 78 8.87 6.90 1.45
N GLY A 79 9.74 6.14 0.81
CA GLY A 79 10.88 5.45 1.43
C GLY A 79 10.54 4.07 2.02
N GLY A 80 9.29 3.61 1.97
CA GLY A 80 8.91 2.25 2.31
C GLY A 80 9.18 1.25 1.17
N ALA A 81 9.00 -0.05 1.45
CA ALA A 81 9.28 -1.12 0.48
C ALA A 81 8.45 -0.98 -0.81
N THR A 82 7.16 -0.67 -0.70
CA THR A 82 6.28 -0.46 -1.86
C THR A 82 6.71 0.76 -2.69
N ASP A 83 7.11 1.86 -2.05
CA ASP A 83 7.61 3.05 -2.74
C ASP A 83 8.91 2.77 -3.49
N LEU A 84 9.82 2.02 -2.86
CA LEU A 84 11.09 1.63 -3.48
C LEU A 84 10.85 0.72 -4.69
N THR A 85 9.95 -0.26 -4.57
CA THR A 85 9.48 -1.11 -5.68
C THR A 85 8.92 -0.25 -6.81
N ALA A 86 8.02 0.69 -6.50
CA ALA A 86 7.42 1.57 -7.49
C ALA A 86 8.45 2.41 -8.24
N ARG A 87 9.41 3.01 -7.54
CA ARG A 87 10.43 3.87 -8.16
C ARG A 87 11.38 3.10 -9.05
N THR A 88 11.76 1.90 -8.64
CA THR A 88 12.70 1.08 -9.43
C THR A 88 12.00 0.49 -10.63
N LEU A 89 10.82 -0.11 -10.44
CA LEU A 89 10.03 -0.64 -11.55
C LEU A 89 9.66 0.46 -12.54
N GLY A 90 9.15 1.61 -12.05
CA GLY A 90 8.76 2.74 -12.89
C GLY A 90 9.89 3.24 -13.78
N ARG A 91 11.12 3.36 -13.24
CA ARG A 91 12.29 3.74 -14.01
C ARG A 91 12.61 2.74 -15.14
N GLN A 92 12.50 1.44 -14.86
CA GLN A 92 12.72 0.42 -15.88
C GLN A 92 11.60 0.42 -16.94
N MET A 93 10.36 0.68 -16.53
CA MET A 93 9.23 0.80 -17.48
C MET A 93 9.38 1.99 -18.44
N GLU A 94 10.01 3.11 -18.02
CA GLU A 94 10.28 4.27 -18.91
C GLU A 94 11.02 3.87 -20.18
N GLU A 95 11.95 2.92 -20.10
CA GLU A 95 12.73 2.48 -21.26
C GLU A 95 11.86 1.81 -22.33
N SER A 96 10.90 0.99 -21.92
CA SER A 96 10.02 0.28 -22.85
C SER A 96 8.84 1.14 -23.31
N LEU A 97 8.29 2.00 -22.42
CA LEU A 97 7.13 2.83 -22.72
C LEU A 97 7.50 4.11 -23.51
N GLY A 98 8.75 4.59 -23.40
CA GLY A 98 9.21 5.80 -24.07
C GLY A 98 8.68 7.11 -23.49
N VAL A 99 8.06 7.06 -22.30
CA VAL A 99 7.52 8.20 -21.57
C VAL A 99 7.96 8.15 -20.11
N SER A 100 7.82 9.25 -19.37
CA SER A 100 8.15 9.25 -17.93
C SER A 100 7.07 8.54 -17.10
N VAL A 101 7.50 7.74 -16.12
CA VAL A 101 6.68 7.10 -15.11
C VAL A 101 6.89 7.78 -13.76
N ILE A 102 5.91 8.57 -13.33
CA ILE A 102 6.01 9.45 -12.18
C ILE A 102 5.39 8.77 -10.96
N VAL A 103 6.20 8.50 -9.93
CA VAL A 103 5.70 7.89 -8.68
C VAL A 103 5.03 8.93 -7.80
N GLU A 104 3.77 8.66 -7.42
CA GLU A 104 2.98 9.49 -6.51
C GLU A 104 2.60 8.71 -5.25
N ASN A 105 2.93 9.23 -4.06
CA ASN A 105 2.59 8.61 -2.77
C ASN A 105 1.27 9.17 -2.23
N ARG A 106 0.31 8.27 -1.89
CA ARG A 106 -0.97 8.63 -1.24
C ARG A 106 -1.22 7.73 -0.02
N PRO A 107 -0.47 7.94 1.08
CA PRO A 107 -0.59 7.12 2.28
C PRO A 107 -1.85 7.45 3.09
N GLY A 108 -2.22 6.54 3.99
CA GLY A 108 -3.28 6.70 4.99
C GLY A 108 -4.26 5.53 5.01
N GLY A 109 -4.82 5.22 6.21
CA GLY A 109 -5.78 4.15 6.42
C GLY A 109 -5.28 2.77 5.94
N ALA A 110 -4.07 2.39 6.31
CA ALA A 110 -3.40 1.17 5.82
C ALA A 110 -3.33 1.09 4.28
N GLY A 111 -3.28 2.24 3.59
CA GLY A 111 -3.26 2.30 2.13
C GLY A 111 -4.64 2.50 1.48
N SER A 112 -5.74 2.39 2.22
CA SER A 112 -7.10 2.48 1.67
C SER A 112 -7.37 3.81 0.94
N ILE A 113 -6.78 4.93 1.40
CA ILE A 113 -6.96 6.25 0.76
C ILE A 113 -6.38 6.25 -0.66
N GLY A 114 -5.16 5.75 -0.83
CA GLY A 114 -4.53 5.67 -2.15
C GLY A 114 -5.22 4.65 -3.06
N MET A 115 -5.62 3.51 -2.51
CA MET A 115 -6.34 2.47 -3.28
C MET A 115 -7.70 2.96 -3.78
N GLN A 116 -8.51 3.60 -2.92
CA GLN A 116 -9.78 4.20 -3.34
C GLN A 116 -9.57 5.27 -4.39
N TYR A 117 -8.57 6.13 -4.21
CA TYR A 117 -8.24 7.14 -5.20
C TYR A 117 -7.90 6.52 -6.56
N LEU A 118 -7.13 5.42 -6.59
CA LEU A 118 -6.83 4.71 -7.83
C LEU A 118 -8.10 4.16 -8.49
N ALA A 119 -8.97 3.50 -7.72
CA ALA A 119 -10.22 2.93 -8.24
C ALA A 119 -11.15 3.97 -8.87
N ASP A 120 -11.07 5.24 -8.43
CA ASP A 120 -11.88 6.36 -8.92
C ASP A 120 -11.28 7.06 -10.17
N GLN A 121 -10.10 6.63 -10.65
CA GLN A 121 -9.50 7.21 -11.85
C GLN A 121 -10.10 6.63 -13.14
N ASP A 122 -9.89 7.34 -14.24
CA ASP A 122 -10.30 6.85 -15.57
C ASP A 122 -9.45 5.62 -15.95
N PRO A 123 -10.07 4.54 -16.49
CA PRO A 123 -9.35 3.33 -16.90
C PRO A 123 -8.70 3.51 -18.28
N ASP A 124 -7.78 4.47 -18.39
CA ASP A 124 -7.12 4.85 -19.64
C ASP A 124 -5.60 4.49 -19.66
N GLY A 125 -5.07 3.95 -18.54
CA GLY A 125 -3.69 3.55 -18.39
C GLY A 125 -2.73 4.66 -17.98
N TYR A 126 -3.17 5.92 -17.88
CA TYR A 126 -2.31 7.02 -17.44
C TYR A 126 -2.19 7.15 -15.92
N THR A 127 -3.07 6.48 -15.17
CA THR A 127 -2.92 6.28 -13.72
C THR A 127 -3.02 4.81 -13.40
N ILE A 128 -1.91 4.23 -12.98
CA ILE A 128 -1.80 2.85 -12.49
C ILE A 128 -1.22 2.87 -11.08
N GLY A 129 -1.26 1.75 -10.34
CA GLY A 129 -0.78 1.70 -8.96
C GLY A 129 0.06 0.48 -8.66
N VAL A 130 1.00 0.63 -7.72
CA VAL A 130 1.65 -0.50 -7.03
C VAL A 130 0.87 -0.75 -5.76
N LEU A 131 0.05 -1.80 -5.73
CA LEU A 131 -0.81 -2.13 -4.60
C LEU A 131 -0.20 -3.27 -3.78
N PRO A 132 -0.07 -3.11 -2.46
CA PRO A 132 0.36 -4.18 -1.57
C PRO A 132 -0.80 -5.12 -1.24
N VAL A 133 -0.51 -6.18 -0.49
CA VAL A 133 -1.44 -7.25 -0.05
C VAL A 133 -2.73 -6.73 0.58
N GLU A 134 -2.71 -5.54 1.14
CA GLU A 134 -3.85 -4.87 1.77
C GLU A 134 -5.04 -4.70 0.79
N VAL A 135 -4.80 -4.74 -0.52
CA VAL A 135 -5.90 -4.74 -1.53
C VAL A 135 -6.81 -5.96 -1.38
N SER A 136 -6.28 -7.10 -0.93
CA SER A 136 -7.05 -8.34 -0.68
C SER A 136 -7.59 -8.43 0.75
N LEU A 137 -7.01 -7.68 1.69
CA LEU A 137 -7.25 -7.83 3.13
C LEU A 137 -8.27 -6.82 3.67
N LEU A 138 -8.14 -5.54 3.29
CA LEU A 138 -8.85 -4.42 3.93
C LEU A 138 -10.37 -4.49 3.77
N GLY A 139 -10.88 -5.05 2.67
CA GLY A 139 -12.32 -5.23 2.47
C GLY A 139 -12.97 -6.07 3.57
N HIS A 140 -12.28 -7.11 4.04
CA HIS A 140 -12.74 -7.99 5.11
C HIS A 140 -12.65 -7.35 6.50
N GLN A 141 -11.91 -6.26 6.63
CA GLN A 141 -11.80 -5.46 7.85
C GLN A 141 -12.73 -4.24 7.88
N GLY A 142 -13.66 -4.15 6.92
CA GLY A 142 -14.68 -3.10 6.87
C GLY A 142 -14.25 -1.81 6.16
N TYR A 143 -13.10 -1.80 5.48
CA TYR A 143 -12.73 -0.71 4.57
C TYR A 143 -13.46 -0.87 3.23
N SER A 144 -13.69 0.25 2.53
CA SER A 144 -14.32 0.23 1.20
C SER A 144 -13.29 -0.11 0.12
N ILE A 145 -12.63 -1.25 0.25
CA ILE A 145 -11.70 -1.80 -0.74
C ILE A 145 -12.28 -3.10 -1.28
N ASP A 146 -12.39 -3.17 -2.61
CA ASP A 146 -12.87 -4.36 -3.33
C ASP A 146 -11.86 -4.67 -4.44
N PRO A 147 -11.21 -5.84 -4.43
CA PRO A 147 -10.32 -6.27 -5.51
C PRO A 147 -10.96 -6.21 -6.91
N ALA A 148 -12.28 -6.38 -7.02
CA ALA A 148 -13.01 -6.28 -8.29
C ALA A 148 -13.03 -4.86 -8.88
N SER A 149 -12.58 -3.85 -8.14
CA SER A 149 -12.47 -2.47 -8.63
C SER A 149 -11.20 -2.24 -9.46
N TYR A 150 -10.37 -3.28 -9.65
CA TYR A 150 -9.07 -3.16 -10.33
C TYR A 150 -8.89 -4.23 -11.40
N ASP A 151 -8.20 -3.86 -12.46
CA ASP A 151 -7.57 -4.78 -13.41
C ASP A 151 -6.11 -4.99 -12.95
N PHE A 152 -5.75 -6.21 -12.56
CA PHE A 152 -4.40 -6.55 -12.13
C PHE A 152 -3.52 -6.87 -13.33
N LEU A 153 -2.40 -6.17 -13.44
CA LEU A 153 -1.51 -6.20 -14.61
C LEU A 153 -0.23 -7.02 -14.40
N GLY A 154 0.03 -7.43 -13.17
CA GLY A 154 1.16 -8.31 -12.83
C GLY A 154 1.57 -8.19 -11.38
N GLN A 155 2.06 -9.29 -10.81
CA GLN A 155 2.75 -9.28 -9.51
C GLN A 155 4.24 -9.11 -9.76
N VAL A 156 4.89 -8.28 -8.94
CA VAL A 156 6.30 -7.91 -9.18
C VAL A 156 7.26 -8.30 -8.07
N ASN A 157 6.77 -8.60 -6.87
CA ASN A 157 7.59 -9.13 -5.78
C ASN A 157 6.77 -9.93 -4.77
N SER A 158 7.49 -10.59 -3.85
CA SER A 158 6.96 -11.17 -2.62
C SER A 158 7.86 -10.80 -1.45
N GLN A 159 7.26 -10.55 -0.30
CA GLN A 159 7.93 -10.21 0.95
C GLN A 159 7.48 -11.18 2.04
N PRO A 160 8.21 -12.28 2.27
CA PRO A 160 7.90 -13.22 3.34
C PRO A 160 7.81 -12.54 4.71
N GLY A 161 6.88 -12.99 5.54
CA GLY A 161 6.80 -12.62 6.94
C GLY A 161 7.83 -13.38 7.76
N THR A 162 8.18 -12.83 8.90
CA THR A 162 9.08 -13.44 9.89
C THR A 162 8.57 -13.17 11.30
N ILE A 163 8.92 -14.05 12.22
CA ILE A 163 8.88 -13.80 13.67
C ILE A 163 10.30 -13.73 14.20
N ALA A 164 10.62 -12.63 14.89
CA ALA A 164 11.96 -12.42 15.44
C ALA A 164 11.88 -11.90 16.88
N VAL A 165 12.97 -12.09 17.62
CA VAL A 165 13.11 -11.60 19.01
C VAL A 165 14.39 -10.76 19.15
N PRO A 166 14.51 -9.90 20.17
CA PRO A 166 15.77 -9.23 20.49
C PRO A 166 16.92 -10.23 20.61
N ALA A 167 18.12 -9.83 20.21
CA ALA A 167 19.29 -10.73 20.26
C ALA A 167 19.61 -11.25 21.67
N ASN A 168 19.29 -10.44 22.69
CA ASN A 168 19.46 -10.77 24.12
C ASN A 168 18.22 -11.48 24.74
N SER A 169 17.23 -11.82 23.94
CA SER A 169 16.01 -12.51 24.39
C SER A 169 16.35 -13.88 25.01
N PRO A 170 15.63 -14.33 26.04
CA PRO A 170 15.74 -15.67 26.56
C PRO A 170 15.27 -16.75 25.55
N TYR A 171 14.44 -16.36 24.58
CA TYR A 171 13.87 -17.26 23.58
C TYR A 171 14.88 -17.50 22.45
N GLN A 172 15.37 -18.73 22.32
CA GLN A 172 16.38 -19.10 21.32
C GLN A 172 15.74 -19.72 20.07
N THR A 173 14.55 -20.29 20.23
CA THR A 173 13.77 -20.98 19.20
C THR A 173 12.33 -20.48 19.21
N LEU A 174 11.57 -20.80 18.15
CA LEU A 174 10.13 -20.55 18.11
C LEU A 174 9.41 -21.30 19.23
N ASP A 175 9.81 -22.52 19.50
CA ASP A 175 9.22 -23.34 20.57
C ASP A 175 9.41 -22.70 21.95
N ASP A 176 10.54 -22.06 22.25
CA ASP A 176 10.76 -21.35 23.51
C ASP A 176 9.77 -20.18 23.66
N LEU A 177 9.56 -19.42 22.58
CA LEU A 177 8.63 -18.28 22.56
C LEU A 177 7.19 -18.75 22.75
N LEU A 178 6.78 -19.79 22.01
CA LEU A 178 5.44 -20.36 22.09
C LEU A 178 5.17 -20.99 23.48
N ALA A 179 6.16 -21.69 24.05
CA ALA A 179 6.03 -22.25 25.41
C ALA A 179 5.87 -21.16 26.46
N ALA A 180 6.56 -20.02 26.32
CA ALA A 180 6.40 -18.88 27.20
C ALA A 180 5.00 -18.25 27.06
N ALA A 181 4.52 -18.06 25.84
CA ALA A 181 3.17 -17.53 25.58
C ALA A 181 2.07 -18.47 26.12
N GLN A 182 2.29 -19.79 26.05
CA GLN A 182 1.36 -20.77 26.60
C GLN A 182 1.33 -20.75 28.14
N ALA A 183 2.48 -20.48 28.77
CA ALA A 183 2.60 -20.40 30.23
C ALA A 183 1.99 -19.12 30.81
N ASP A 184 2.00 -18.02 30.06
CA ASP A 184 1.47 -16.72 30.43
C ASP A 184 0.69 -16.11 29.24
N PRO A 185 -0.59 -16.51 29.02
CA PRO A 185 -1.41 -16.01 27.93
C PRO A 185 -1.51 -14.48 27.93
N GLY A 186 -1.18 -13.85 26.80
CA GLY A 186 -1.10 -12.40 26.68
C GLY A 186 0.14 -11.77 27.33
N GLY A 187 1.01 -12.54 27.98
CA GLY A 187 2.23 -12.03 28.61
C GLY A 187 3.34 -11.70 27.60
N ILE A 188 3.33 -12.27 26.40
CA ILE A 188 4.30 -12.00 25.34
C ILE A 188 3.82 -10.87 24.46
N THR A 189 4.62 -9.79 24.40
CA THR A 189 4.35 -8.63 23.56
C THR A 189 4.98 -8.79 22.17
N VAL A 190 4.17 -8.59 21.11
CA VAL A 190 4.61 -8.73 19.71
C VAL A 190 4.34 -7.43 18.94
N SER A 191 5.39 -6.75 18.52
CA SER A 191 5.24 -5.57 17.66
C SER A 191 4.91 -5.94 16.21
N ASN A 192 4.12 -5.09 15.56
CA ASN A 192 3.70 -5.22 14.18
C ASN A 192 3.51 -3.84 13.52
N ALA A 193 3.14 -3.80 12.25
CA ALA A 193 3.01 -2.55 11.49
C ALA A 193 1.68 -1.80 11.70
N GLY A 194 0.93 -2.15 12.74
CA GLY A 194 -0.31 -1.48 13.14
C GLY A 194 -1.58 -2.17 12.66
N PRO A 195 -2.73 -1.67 13.12
CA PRO A 195 -4.03 -2.26 12.84
C PRO A 195 -4.31 -2.38 11.34
N GLY A 196 -4.78 -3.54 10.92
CA GLY A 196 -5.10 -3.83 9.54
C GLY A 196 -3.90 -4.23 8.68
N SER A 197 -2.69 -4.27 9.24
CA SER A 197 -1.51 -4.69 8.48
C SER A 197 -1.41 -6.21 8.37
N ILE A 198 -0.78 -6.68 7.29
CA ILE A 198 -0.46 -8.10 7.12
C ILE A 198 0.42 -8.64 8.26
N TRP A 199 1.22 -7.78 8.90
CA TRP A 199 2.09 -8.19 10.00
C TRP A 199 1.32 -8.38 11.32
N GLU A 200 0.23 -7.63 11.54
CA GLU A 200 -0.73 -7.91 12.60
C GLU A 200 -1.42 -9.25 12.35
N ALA A 201 -1.97 -9.43 11.13
CA ALA A 201 -2.59 -10.70 10.75
C ALA A 201 -1.63 -11.90 10.92
N GLY A 202 -0.33 -11.73 10.60
CA GLY A 202 0.69 -12.77 10.80
C GLY A 202 0.92 -13.12 12.27
N ALA A 203 0.89 -12.14 13.17
CA ALA A 203 1.02 -12.39 14.61
C ALA A 203 -0.23 -13.10 15.16
N VAL A 204 -1.42 -12.69 14.74
CA VAL A 204 -2.69 -13.31 15.10
C VAL A 204 -2.75 -14.76 14.61
N GLU A 205 -2.40 -14.99 13.34
CA GLU A 205 -2.42 -16.31 12.72
C GLU A 205 -1.44 -17.27 13.41
N LEU A 206 -0.21 -16.82 13.72
CA LEU A 206 0.73 -17.63 14.49
C LEU A 206 0.15 -18.00 15.86
N GLY A 207 -0.44 -17.05 16.57
CA GLY A 207 -1.09 -17.30 17.84
C GLY A 207 -2.22 -18.32 17.74
N ARG A 208 -3.06 -18.19 16.73
CA ARG A 208 -4.19 -19.09 16.45
C ARG A 208 -3.72 -20.52 16.15
N VAL A 209 -2.76 -20.69 15.24
CA VAL A 209 -2.24 -22.00 14.85
C VAL A 209 -1.52 -22.68 16.02
N ALA A 210 -0.73 -21.92 16.77
CA ALA A 210 0.00 -22.42 17.93
C ALA A 210 -0.86 -22.60 19.19
N GLY A 211 -2.12 -22.09 19.21
CA GLY A 211 -3.00 -22.14 20.36
C GLY A 211 -2.51 -21.28 21.53
N VAL A 212 -1.88 -20.15 21.26
CA VAL A 212 -1.35 -19.19 22.25
C VAL A 212 -1.90 -17.79 22.02
N GLU A 213 -1.84 -16.94 23.06
CA GLU A 213 -2.27 -15.54 22.99
C GLU A 213 -1.05 -14.62 23.11
N PHE A 214 -0.90 -13.70 22.16
CA PHE A 214 0.08 -12.62 22.16
C PHE A 214 -0.60 -11.28 22.47
N THR A 215 0.13 -10.35 23.06
CA THR A 215 -0.29 -8.95 23.15
C THR A 215 0.33 -8.16 21.99
N GLY A 216 -0.49 -7.76 21.00
CA GLY A 216 -0.07 -6.95 19.88
C GLY A 216 0.32 -5.53 20.29
N VAL A 217 1.47 -5.04 19.81
CA VAL A 217 1.95 -3.66 20.02
C VAL A 217 2.09 -3.00 18.66
N PRO A 218 1.13 -2.14 18.26
CA PRO A 218 1.10 -1.55 16.93
C PRO A 218 2.12 -0.41 16.79
N PHE A 219 2.72 -0.31 15.60
CA PHE A 219 3.59 0.79 15.16
C PHE A 219 3.15 1.28 13.77
N ASP A 220 3.65 2.46 13.38
CA ASP A 220 3.38 3.04 12.05
C ASP A 220 4.31 2.40 10.99
N GLY A 221 4.21 1.08 10.80
CA GLY A 221 4.97 0.31 9.81
C GLY A 221 5.97 -0.69 10.41
N GLY A 222 6.53 -1.56 9.57
CA GLY A 222 7.42 -2.64 9.99
C GLY A 222 8.76 -2.14 10.55
N ALA A 223 9.37 -1.14 9.93
CA ALA A 223 10.68 -0.64 10.37
C ALA A 223 10.66 -0.04 11.81
N PRO A 224 9.66 0.77 12.22
CA PRO A 224 9.49 1.16 13.63
C PRO A 224 9.25 -0.03 14.56
N ALA A 225 8.45 -1.02 14.15
CA ALA A 225 8.19 -2.23 14.93
C ALA A 225 9.48 -3.04 15.17
N VAL A 226 10.30 -3.22 14.13
CA VAL A 226 11.63 -3.86 14.22
C VAL A 226 12.56 -3.07 15.15
N THR A 227 12.54 -1.72 15.05
CA THR A 227 13.35 -0.86 15.92
C THR A 227 12.98 -1.04 17.40
N ALA A 228 11.69 -1.16 17.71
CA ALA A 228 11.20 -1.42 19.06
C ALA A 228 11.70 -2.77 19.59
N ALA A 229 11.67 -3.83 18.77
CA ALA A 229 12.20 -5.14 19.14
C ALA A 229 13.72 -5.10 19.33
N VAL A 230 14.48 -4.47 18.43
CA VAL A 230 15.95 -4.25 18.61
C VAL A 230 16.25 -3.55 19.92
N GLY A 231 15.41 -2.58 20.30
CA GLY A 231 15.51 -1.86 21.58
C GLY A 231 15.00 -2.63 22.80
N SER A 232 14.56 -3.89 22.65
CA SER A 232 13.96 -4.72 23.71
C SER A 232 12.76 -4.02 24.41
N GLN A 233 11.98 -3.23 23.64
CA GLN A 233 10.75 -2.60 24.12
C GLN A 233 9.56 -3.58 24.05
N VAL A 234 9.72 -4.65 23.30
CA VAL A 234 8.78 -5.75 23.11
C VAL A 234 9.53 -7.07 23.11
N ASP A 235 8.83 -8.18 23.33
CA ASP A 235 9.43 -9.51 23.41
C ASP A 235 9.73 -10.10 22.03
N ALA A 236 8.88 -9.79 21.04
CA ALA A 236 9.03 -10.26 19.67
C ALA A 236 8.51 -9.22 18.66
N VAL A 237 8.78 -9.47 17.37
CA VAL A 237 8.26 -8.69 16.25
C VAL A 237 7.82 -9.62 15.13
N VAL A 238 6.67 -9.33 14.53
CA VAL A 238 6.27 -9.85 13.23
C VAL A 238 6.42 -8.73 12.21
N ALA A 239 7.28 -8.95 11.22
CA ALA A 239 7.56 -7.99 10.15
C ALA A 239 8.08 -8.72 8.90
N GLY A 240 8.23 -7.98 7.81
CA GLY A 240 8.79 -8.51 6.57
C GLY A 240 10.27 -8.88 6.69
N ILE A 241 10.66 -9.85 5.88
CA ILE A 241 12.06 -10.33 5.84
C ILE A 241 13.03 -9.18 5.52
N GLY A 242 12.64 -8.23 4.64
CA GLY A 242 13.47 -7.08 4.28
C GLY A 242 13.82 -6.17 5.45
N GLU A 243 12.99 -6.16 6.51
CA GLU A 243 13.21 -5.34 7.71
C GLU A 243 13.95 -6.13 8.79
N THR A 244 13.75 -7.45 8.87
CA THR A 244 14.31 -8.30 9.94
C THR A 244 15.65 -8.92 9.57
N ALA A 245 15.89 -9.30 8.30
CA ALA A 245 17.11 -9.97 7.88
C ALA A 245 18.37 -9.10 8.10
N PRO A 246 18.40 -7.80 7.80
CA PRO A 246 19.58 -6.97 8.12
C PRO A 246 19.87 -6.91 9.62
N ALA A 247 18.83 -6.79 10.45
CA ALA A 247 18.99 -6.75 11.91
C ALA A 247 19.45 -8.11 12.48
N HIS A 248 19.03 -9.23 11.84
CA HIS A 248 19.49 -10.57 12.17
C HIS A 248 20.97 -10.77 11.80
N ALA A 249 21.36 -10.38 10.60
CA ALA A 249 22.76 -10.46 10.13
C ALA A 249 23.71 -9.63 11.01
N ASP A 250 23.26 -8.46 11.49
CA ASP A 250 23.98 -7.60 12.41
C ASP A 250 24.00 -8.14 13.87
N GLY A 251 23.31 -9.25 14.16
CA GLY A 251 23.19 -9.80 15.50
C GLY A 251 22.38 -8.93 16.48
N ARG A 252 21.52 -8.05 15.98
CA ARG A 252 20.63 -7.20 16.80
C ARG A 252 19.29 -7.86 17.07
N LEU A 253 18.82 -8.71 16.15
CA LEU A 253 17.65 -9.59 16.31
C LEU A 253 18.07 -11.04 16.09
N ARG A 254 17.23 -11.96 16.54
CA ARG A 254 17.22 -13.36 16.13
C ARG A 254 15.89 -13.65 15.47
N VAL A 255 15.90 -13.94 14.15
CA VAL A 255 14.74 -14.47 13.45
C VAL A 255 14.58 -15.93 13.88
N LEU A 256 13.38 -16.27 14.37
CA LEU A 256 13.06 -17.61 14.87
C LEU A 256 12.46 -18.50 13.78
N ALA A 257 11.66 -17.89 12.89
CA ALA A 257 11.07 -18.57 11.75
C ALA A 257 10.72 -17.58 10.63
N VAL A 258 10.66 -18.07 9.40
CA VAL A 258 10.06 -17.40 8.24
C VAL A 258 8.68 -18.00 7.97
N PHE A 259 7.74 -17.19 7.48
CA PHE A 259 6.35 -17.58 7.20
C PHE A 259 6.18 -17.93 5.73
N THR A 260 6.97 -18.92 5.27
CA THR A 260 6.97 -19.43 3.90
C THR A 260 6.91 -20.96 3.92
N GLU A 261 6.53 -21.55 2.79
CA GLU A 261 6.59 -23.01 2.59
C GLU A 261 8.03 -23.51 2.51
N GLU A 262 8.92 -22.71 1.89
CA GLU A 262 10.34 -23.05 1.69
C GLU A 262 11.26 -22.05 2.41
N PRO A 263 12.47 -22.47 2.82
CA PRO A 263 13.45 -21.58 3.45
C PRO A 263 13.80 -20.37 2.59
N ALA A 264 13.92 -19.20 3.21
CA ALA A 264 14.23 -17.96 2.53
C ALA A 264 15.74 -17.79 2.29
N PRO A 265 16.19 -17.51 1.05
CA PRO A 265 17.61 -17.31 0.75
C PRO A 265 18.29 -16.20 1.55
N ALA A 266 17.54 -15.13 1.88
CA ALA A 266 18.04 -13.98 2.67
C ALA A 266 18.28 -14.32 4.16
N LEU A 267 17.79 -15.49 4.65
CA LEU A 267 17.95 -15.94 6.03
C LEU A 267 18.45 -17.39 6.06
N PRO A 268 19.67 -17.67 5.58
CA PRO A 268 20.19 -19.02 5.50
C PRO A 268 20.25 -19.67 6.88
N GLY A 269 19.67 -20.87 7.01
CA GLY A 269 19.63 -21.65 8.25
C GLY A 269 18.51 -21.25 9.22
N VAL A 270 17.66 -20.27 8.91
CA VAL A 270 16.44 -20.01 9.65
C VAL A 270 15.34 -20.91 9.11
N PRO A 271 14.67 -21.71 9.95
CA PRO A 271 13.61 -22.63 9.51
C PRO A 271 12.34 -21.86 9.10
N THR A 272 11.47 -22.54 8.34
CA THR A 272 10.12 -22.06 8.13
C THR A 272 9.23 -22.38 9.34
N ALA A 273 8.14 -21.64 9.55
CA ALA A 273 7.17 -21.96 10.58
C ALA A 273 6.54 -23.35 10.34
N THR A 274 6.34 -23.73 9.08
CA THR A 274 5.79 -25.02 8.67
C THR A 274 6.75 -26.18 9.01
N GLU A 275 8.07 -26.02 8.81
CA GLU A 275 9.08 -27.00 9.25
C GLU A 275 9.07 -27.21 10.77
N LEU A 276 8.67 -26.19 11.53
CA LEU A 276 8.52 -26.24 12.99
C LEU A 276 7.11 -26.67 13.45
N GLY A 277 6.27 -27.15 12.52
CA GLY A 277 4.92 -27.65 12.82
C GLY A 277 3.86 -26.57 13.00
N GLN A 278 4.16 -25.33 12.68
CA GLN A 278 3.21 -24.21 12.65
C GLN A 278 2.87 -23.91 11.18
N ASP A 279 1.65 -24.27 10.77
CA ASP A 279 1.18 -24.05 9.39
C ASP A 279 0.80 -22.57 9.16
N VAL A 280 1.84 -21.73 9.11
CA VAL A 280 1.71 -20.29 8.89
C VAL A 280 2.52 -19.89 7.66
N VAL A 281 1.81 -19.53 6.60
CA VAL A 281 2.37 -18.98 5.36
C VAL A 281 1.74 -17.62 5.16
N ILE A 282 2.47 -16.56 5.47
CA ILE A 282 1.97 -15.19 5.42
C ILE A 282 3.09 -14.24 5.00
N GLY A 283 2.76 -13.30 4.14
CA GLY A 283 3.69 -12.29 3.67
C GLY A 283 2.99 -11.18 2.92
N SER A 284 3.71 -10.11 2.68
CA SER A 284 3.29 -9.06 1.77
C SER A 284 3.74 -9.39 0.35
N TRP A 285 3.14 -8.71 -0.59
CA TRP A 285 3.48 -8.76 -2.01
C TRP A 285 3.06 -7.44 -2.66
N ALA A 286 3.54 -7.19 -3.86
CA ALA A 286 3.15 -6.02 -4.61
C ALA A 286 2.68 -6.42 -6.01
N VAL A 287 1.53 -5.87 -6.39
CA VAL A 287 0.95 -6.01 -7.73
C VAL A 287 0.81 -4.66 -8.39
N ILE A 288 0.91 -4.63 -9.72
CA ILE A 288 0.52 -3.48 -10.51
C ILE A 288 -0.93 -3.63 -10.90
N ALA A 289 -1.68 -2.56 -10.72
CA ALA A 289 -3.10 -2.53 -10.99
C ALA A 289 -3.54 -1.22 -11.65
N ALA A 290 -4.59 -1.27 -12.43
CA ALA A 290 -5.31 -0.12 -12.98
C ALA A 290 -6.75 -0.11 -12.47
N PRO A 291 -7.51 1.01 -12.60
CA PRO A 291 -8.95 0.98 -12.44
C PRO A 291 -9.58 -0.02 -13.40
N THR A 292 -10.62 -0.73 -12.95
CA THR A 292 -11.28 -1.74 -13.77
C THR A 292 -11.86 -1.16 -15.06
N GLY A 293 -11.74 -1.92 -16.15
CA GLY A 293 -12.24 -1.52 -17.48
C GLY A 293 -11.16 -0.97 -18.40
N LEU A 294 -9.88 -1.27 -18.12
CA LEU A 294 -8.76 -0.87 -18.97
C LEU A 294 -8.90 -1.51 -20.37
N PRO A 295 -8.72 -0.73 -21.48
CA PRO A 295 -8.74 -1.29 -22.82
C PRO A 295 -7.63 -2.35 -23.04
N ASP A 296 -7.96 -3.48 -23.68
CA ASP A 296 -7.05 -4.62 -23.86
C ASP A 296 -5.69 -4.23 -24.44
N GLY A 297 -5.64 -3.34 -25.43
CA GLY A 297 -4.39 -2.92 -26.07
C GLY A 297 -3.52 -2.05 -25.14
N VAL A 298 -4.13 -1.29 -24.23
CA VAL A 298 -3.43 -0.51 -23.21
C VAL A 298 -2.92 -1.45 -22.11
N ALA A 299 -3.74 -2.40 -21.66
CA ALA A 299 -3.36 -3.42 -20.68
C ALA A 299 -2.13 -4.19 -21.16
N THR A 300 -2.18 -4.78 -22.36
CA THR A 300 -1.05 -5.53 -22.94
C THR A 300 0.24 -4.69 -23.01
N ARG A 301 0.12 -3.42 -23.39
CA ARG A 301 1.30 -2.54 -23.49
C ARG A 301 1.95 -2.26 -22.14
N ILE A 302 1.14 -2.15 -21.07
CA ILE A 302 1.64 -1.96 -19.71
C ILE A 302 2.19 -3.28 -19.15
N GLU A 303 1.51 -4.41 -19.38
CA GLU A 303 1.95 -5.76 -18.97
C GLU A 303 3.32 -6.10 -19.55
N ASP A 304 3.55 -5.87 -20.86
CA ASP A 304 4.85 -6.05 -21.52
C ASP A 304 5.95 -5.20 -20.85
N ALA A 305 5.59 -3.97 -20.45
CA ALA A 305 6.53 -3.08 -19.77
C ALA A 305 6.86 -3.56 -18.35
N ILE A 306 5.88 -4.08 -17.61
CA ILE A 306 6.07 -4.64 -16.27
C ILE A 306 6.94 -5.89 -16.34
N GLU A 307 6.65 -6.83 -17.25
CA GLU A 307 7.42 -8.05 -17.44
C GLU A 307 8.88 -7.72 -17.75
N SER A 308 9.11 -6.86 -18.74
CA SER A 308 10.46 -6.43 -19.12
C SER A 308 11.20 -5.74 -17.98
N ALA A 309 10.52 -4.86 -17.22
CA ALA A 309 11.11 -4.11 -16.12
C ALA A 309 11.47 -5.01 -14.93
N SER A 310 10.60 -5.96 -14.59
CA SER A 310 10.80 -6.90 -13.47
C SER A 310 11.92 -7.92 -13.73
N ALA A 311 12.29 -8.15 -14.99
CA ALA A 311 13.36 -9.05 -15.40
C ALA A 311 14.75 -8.38 -15.48
N THR A 312 14.85 -7.06 -15.22
CA THR A 312 16.15 -6.37 -15.26
C THR A 312 17.00 -6.70 -14.03
N ASP A 313 18.32 -6.82 -14.23
CA ASP A 313 19.26 -7.07 -13.12
C ASP A 313 19.14 -5.97 -12.05
N GLU A 314 18.95 -4.69 -12.45
CA GLU A 314 18.81 -3.58 -11.51
C GLU A 314 17.57 -3.74 -10.61
N TYR A 315 16.44 -4.22 -11.16
CA TYR A 315 15.24 -4.48 -10.37
C TYR A 315 15.44 -5.68 -9.43
N ILE A 316 15.97 -6.79 -9.96
CA ILE A 316 16.23 -8.01 -9.20
C ILE A 316 17.18 -7.73 -8.02
N ASP A 317 18.33 -7.12 -8.30
CA ASP A 317 19.35 -6.79 -7.28
C ASP A 317 18.76 -5.91 -6.17
N LEU A 318 17.89 -4.95 -6.53
CA LEU A 318 17.25 -4.09 -5.54
C LEU A 318 16.29 -4.88 -4.65
N ILE A 319 15.41 -5.70 -5.24
CA ILE A 319 14.44 -6.49 -4.50
C ILE A 319 15.15 -7.46 -3.56
N GLU A 320 16.18 -8.16 -4.04
CA GLU A 320 16.99 -9.09 -3.24
C GLU A 320 17.80 -8.37 -2.15
N SER A 321 18.37 -7.20 -2.44
CA SER A 321 19.10 -6.42 -1.44
C SER A 321 18.22 -5.94 -0.29
N GLY A 322 16.91 -5.75 -0.56
CA GLY A 322 15.88 -5.50 0.42
C GLY A 322 15.44 -6.74 1.18
N GLY A 323 15.99 -7.93 0.88
CA GLY A 323 15.60 -9.21 1.46
C GLY A 323 14.27 -9.76 0.94
N ASN A 324 13.68 -9.09 -0.07
CA ASN A 324 12.46 -9.55 -0.72
C ASN A 324 12.77 -10.53 -1.85
N LEU A 325 11.76 -11.23 -2.33
CA LEU A 325 11.88 -12.17 -3.43
C LEU A 325 11.43 -11.51 -4.73
N PRO A 326 12.29 -11.38 -5.75
CA PRO A 326 11.83 -11.00 -7.08
C PRO A 326 10.93 -12.10 -7.61
N LEU A 327 9.74 -11.71 -8.04
CA LEU A 327 8.72 -12.63 -8.52
C LEU A 327 7.88 -11.90 -9.56
N TYR A 328 7.76 -12.49 -10.74
CA TYR A 328 6.81 -12.04 -11.74
C TYR A 328 5.71 -13.07 -11.92
N ARG A 329 4.46 -12.59 -11.92
CA ARG A 329 3.27 -13.30 -12.42
C ARG A 329 2.58 -12.43 -13.45
N SER A 330 2.08 -13.06 -14.51
CA SER A 330 1.25 -12.41 -15.52
C SER A 330 -0.06 -11.85 -14.93
N ALA A 331 -0.79 -11.06 -15.69
CA ALA A 331 -2.07 -10.47 -15.27
C ALA A 331 -3.09 -11.56 -14.86
N ASP A 332 -3.25 -12.62 -15.65
CA ASP A 332 -4.18 -13.72 -15.35
C ASP A 332 -3.80 -14.49 -14.09
N GLU A 333 -2.51 -14.81 -13.92
CA GLU A 333 -1.99 -15.46 -12.71
C GLU A 333 -2.15 -14.56 -11.48
N THR A 334 -1.89 -13.25 -11.65
CA THR A 334 -2.03 -12.26 -10.56
C THR A 334 -3.49 -12.11 -10.15
N THR A 335 -4.43 -12.01 -11.08
CA THR A 335 -5.85 -11.93 -10.79
C THR A 335 -6.34 -13.16 -10.02
N THR A 336 -5.92 -14.36 -10.46
CA THR A 336 -6.22 -15.62 -9.76
C THR A 336 -5.62 -15.62 -8.34
N PHE A 337 -4.37 -15.21 -8.21
CA PHE A 337 -3.66 -15.14 -6.94
C PHE A 337 -4.32 -14.16 -5.97
N VAL A 338 -4.61 -12.92 -6.39
CA VAL A 338 -5.28 -11.90 -5.55
C VAL A 338 -6.65 -12.39 -5.08
N GLY A 339 -7.41 -13.06 -5.96
CA GLY A 339 -8.68 -13.67 -5.59
C GLY A 339 -8.53 -14.73 -4.51
N SER A 340 -7.56 -15.64 -4.66
CA SER A 340 -7.29 -16.68 -3.66
C SER A 340 -6.82 -16.13 -2.33
N GLU A 341 -6.02 -15.05 -2.33
CA GLU A 341 -5.61 -14.35 -1.12
C GLU A 341 -6.80 -13.66 -0.43
N SER A 342 -7.69 -13.03 -1.21
CA SER A 342 -8.90 -12.43 -0.66
C SER A 342 -9.80 -13.46 0.01
N ASP A 343 -10.02 -14.63 -0.60
CA ASP A 343 -10.79 -15.73 -0.01
C ASP A 343 -10.13 -16.22 1.30
N ARG A 344 -8.81 -16.36 1.31
CA ARG A 344 -8.04 -16.77 2.49
C ARG A 344 -8.19 -15.77 3.64
N PHE A 345 -8.13 -14.45 3.36
CA PHE A 345 -8.32 -13.42 4.37
C PHE A 345 -9.78 -13.32 4.86
N ALA A 346 -10.75 -13.63 3.99
CA ALA A 346 -12.15 -13.75 4.41
C ALA A 346 -12.33 -14.88 5.44
N ASP A 347 -11.69 -16.02 5.21
CA ASP A 347 -11.72 -17.16 6.13
C ASP A 347 -11.05 -16.84 7.47
N LEU A 348 -9.93 -16.09 7.47
CA LEU A 348 -9.25 -15.64 8.67
C LEU A 348 -10.14 -14.67 9.47
N ALA A 349 -10.72 -13.67 8.81
CA ALA A 349 -11.60 -12.68 9.45
C ALA A 349 -12.89 -13.31 10.03
N ALA A 350 -13.38 -14.41 9.47
CA ALA A 350 -14.56 -15.11 9.96
C ALA A 350 -14.29 -15.95 11.25
N GLN A 351 -13.02 -16.13 11.62
CA GLN A 351 -12.60 -16.92 12.79
C GLN A 351 -12.29 -16.05 14.04
N GLU A 352 -12.26 -14.72 13.87
CA GLU A 352 -12.16 -13.73 14.96
C GLU A 352 -13.54 -13.40 15.57
#